data_9fb284ba28f642a1092c36b7f4ba379e
#
_entry.id   9fb284ba28f642a1092c36b7f4ba379e
#
_cell.length_a   1.000
_cell.length_b   1.000
_cell.length_c   1.000
_cell.angle_alpha   90.00
_cell.angle_beta   90.00
_cell.angle_gamma   90.00
#
_symmetry.space_group_name_H-M   'P 1'
#
loop_
_entity.id
_entity.type
_entity.pdbx_description
1 polymer ?
#
loop_
_entity_poly.entity_id
_entity_poly.type
_entity_poly.pdbx_seq_one_letter_code
_entity_poly.pdbx_strand_id
1 'polypeptide(L)'
;IMEKKYIYYPFMVLAMTVALSSCDDFLDEMPDNRTELDTEAKITSMLVSAYPETNYALLAEMSSDNADDNGGTWTAYNKLQEEAATWKDATYKEEDSPYSLWNDCYKAIAAANAALDAINTMGNPSSLDPQRGEALLCRAYNHFVLVNIFSKAYSPKTSTTDLGIPYMTHLE
;
A
#
# COMPACT_ATOMS: atom_id res chain seq x y z
N ILE A 1 24.45 -68.06 -21.73
CA ILE A 1 24.41 -66.73 -22.33
C ILE A 1 23.31 -65.93 -21.59
N MET A 2 23.69 -65.26 -20.51
CA MET A 2 22.74 -64.37 -19.82
C MET A 2 22.49 -63.15 -20.71
N GLU A 3 21.23 -62.92 -21.05
CA GLU A 3 20.85 -61.86 -21.97
C GLU A 3 21.17 -60.47 -21.33
N LYS A 4 21.88 -59.60 -22.05
CA LYS A 4 22.26 -58.25 -21.69
C LYS A 4 21.09 -57.34 -21.29
N LYS A 5 19.85 -57.77 -21.54
CA LYS A 5 18.63 -57.03 -21.20
C LYS A 5 18.42 -56.80 -19.70
N TYR A 6 18.82 -57.71 -18.82
CA TYR A 6 18.58 -57.64 -17.38
C TYR A 6 19.53 -56.68 -16.64
N ILE A 7 20.63 -56.26 -17.28
CA ILE A 7 21.60 -55.35 -16.68
C ILE A 7 21.15 -53.90 -16.80
N TYR A 8 20.33 -53.56 -17.79
CA TYR A 8 19.85 -52.21 -18.00
C TYR A 8 18.69 -51.79 -17.08
N TYR A 9 17.88 -52.73 -16.61
CA TYR A 9 16.75 -52.43 -15.72
C TYR A 9 17.16 -51.84 -14.38
N PRO A 10 18.13 -52.34 -13.62
CA PRO A 10 18.54 -51.74 -12.35
C PRO A 10 19.21 -50.39 -12.55
N PHE A 11 19.91 -50.19 -13.67
CA PHE A 11 20.54 -48.92 -13.98
C PHE A 11 19.52 -47.83 -14.36
N MET A 12 18.45 -48.21 -15.04
CA MET A 12 17.34 -47.32 -15.40
C MET A 12 16.50 -46.94 -14.19
N VAL A 13 16.29 -47.88 -13.25
CA VAL A 13 15.58 -47.62 -11.98
C VAL A 13 16.42 -46.72 -11.08
N LEU A 14 17.73 -46.90 -10.99
CA LEU A 14 18.64 -46.06 -10.21
C LEU A 14 18.75 -44.63 -10.79
N ALA A 15 18.74 -44.49 -12.12
CA ALA A 15 18.72 -43.17 -12.77
C ALA A 15 17.41 -42.43 -12.55
N MET A 16 16.28 -43.12 -12.42
CA MET A 16 14.96 -42.55 -12.21
C MET A 16 14.75 -42.08 -10.76
N THR A 17 15.41 -42.73 -9.78
CA THR A 17 15.34 -42.31 -8.35
C THR A 17 16.18 -41.05 -8.05
N VAL A 18 17.27 -40.84 -8.80
CA VAL A 18 18.11 -39.60 -8.64
C VAL A 18 17.46 -38.37 -9.26
N ALA A 19 16.57 -38.55 -10.25
CA ALA A 19 15.85 -37.42 -10.88
C ALA A 19 14.68 -36.86 -10.03
N LEU A 20 14.27 -37.57 -8.96
CA LEU A 20 13.15 -37.15 -8.10
C LEU A 20 13.60 -36.35 -6.87
N SER A 21 14.90 -36.20 -6.61
CA SER A 21 15.42 -35.45 -5.45
C SER A 21 15.81 -34.01 -5.76
N SER A 22 15.43 -33.45 -6.93
CA SER A 22 15.88 -32.14 -7.39
C SER A 22 14.83 -31.02 -7.29
N CYS A 23 13.82 -31.15 -6.42
CA CYS A 23 12.75 -30.16 -6.33
C CYS A 23 12.49 -29.60 -4.93
N ASP A 24 13.39 -29.75 -3.96
CA ASP A 24 13.16 -29.15 -2.63
C ASP A 24 13.36 -27.63 -2.66
N ASP A 25 14.34 -27.11 -3.40
CA ASP A 25 14.58 -25.65 -3.47
C ASP A 25 13.47 -24.87 -4.20
N PHE A 26 12.66 -25.53 -5.04
CA PHE A 26 11.55 -24.84 -5.76
C PHE A 26 10.27 -24.72 -4.93
N LEU A 27 10.13 -25.52 -3.88
CA LEU A 27 8.97 -25.48 -2.98
C LEU A 27 9.17 -24.56 -1.77
N ASP A 28 10.39 -24.16 -1.50
CA ASP A 28 10.74 -23.21 -0.44
C ASP A 28 10.66 -21.73 -0.89
N GLU A 29 10.47 -21.45 -2.18
CA GLU A 29 10.08 -20.10 -2.61
C GLU A 29 8.63 -19.88 -2.19
N MET A 30 8.45 -18.97 -1.24
CA MET A 30 7.11 -18.51 -0.86
C MET A 30 6.34 -18.07 -2.11
N PRO A 31 5.08 -18.52 -2.30
CA PRO A 31 4.29 -18.22 -3.51
C PRO A 31 3.89 -16.76 -3.66
N ASP A 32 4.48 -15.87 -2.88
CA ASP A 32 4.24 -14.44 -2.89
C ASP A 32 5.53 -13.71 -3.28
N ASN A 33 5.52 -13.00 -4.41
CA ASN A 33 6.62 -12.14 -4.88
C ASN A 33 6.89 -10.93 -3.95
N ARG A 34 6.50 -11.01 -2.68
CA ARG A 34 6.84 -9.99 -1.70
C ARG A 34 8.31 -10.12 -1.35
N THR A 35 9.10 -9.13 -1.71
CA THR A 35 10.48 -9.03 -1.28
C THR A 35 10.51 -9.01 0.26
N GLU A 36 11.15 -10.01 0.89
CA GLU A 36 11.36 -9.97 2.35
C GLU A 36 12.08 -8.68 2.74
N LEU A 37 11.52 -7.96 3.70
CA LEU A 37 12.09 -6.73 4.23
C LEU A 37 13.06 -7.06 5.38
N ASP A 38 14.16 -7.72 5.06
CA ASP A 38 15.14 -8.30 5.99
C ASP A 38 16.40 -7.44 6.18
N THR A 39 16.50 -6.30 5.47
CA THR A 39 17.64 -5.39 5.55
C THR A 39 17.20 -3.94 5.66
N GLU A 40 18.05 -3.10 6.26
CA GLU A 40 17.87 -1.64 6.34
C GLU A 40 17.60 -1.02 4.96
N ALA A 41 18.37 -1.43 3.94
CA ALA A 41 18.22 -0.91 2.58
C ALA A 41 16.84 -1.22 1.98
N LYS A 42 16.32 -2.43 2.19
CA LYS A 42 14.99 -2.83 1.71
C LYS A 42 13.88 -2.09 2.47
N ILE A 43 14.02 -1.90 3.78
CA ILE A 43 13.08 -1.12 4.59
C ILE A 43 13.07 0.33 4.13
N THR A 44 14.24 0.94 3.93
CA THR A 44 14.35 2.32 3.41
C THR A 44 13.70 2.44 2.02
N SER A 45 13.91 1.45 1.14
CA SER A 45 13.26 1.42 -0.19
C SER A 45 11.74 1.29 -0.09
N MET A 46 11.21 0.51 0.86
CA MET A 46 9.77 0.39 1.09
C MET A 46 9.18 1.71 1.55
N LEU A 47 9.87 2.47 2.39
CA LEU A 47 9.40 3.76 2.90
C LEU A 47 9.22 4.83 1.81
N VAL A 48 9.88 4.70 0.65
CA VAL A 48 9.59 5.56 -0.51
C VAL A 48 8.13 5.45 -0.93
N SER A 49 7.52 4.29 -0.78
CA SER A 49 6.09 4.05 -1.07
C SER A 49 5.15 4.46 0.06
N ALA A 50 5.67 4.95 1.20
CA ALA A 50 4.86 5.43 2.32
C ALA A 50 4.39 6.90 2.15
N TYR A 51 4.71 7.50 1.01
CA TYR A 51 4.25 8.84 0.63
C TYR A 51 3.18 8.71 -0.46
N PRO A 52 2.01 9.37 -0.31
CA PRO A 52 0.96 9.31 -1.31
C PRO A 52 1.38 10.09 -2.56
N GLU A 53 1.02 9.59 -3.73
CA GLU A 53 1.27 10.29 -5.00
C GLU A 53 0.24 11.39 -5.24
N THR A 54 -0.98 11.20 -4.76
CA THR A 54 -2.11 12.13 -4.93
C THR A 54 -2.01 13.32 -3.99
N ASN A 55 -2.33 14.51 -4.50
CA ASN A 55 -2.34 15.75 -3.74
C ASN A 55 -3.77 16.13 -3.35
N TYR A 56 -4.01 16.35 -2.05
CA TYR A 56 -5.30 16.79 -1.53
C TYR A 56 -5.53 18.32 -1.68
N ALA A 57 -4.49 19.10 -1.96
CA ALA A 57 -4.59 20.57 -1.91
C ALA A 57 -5.58 21.12 -2.94
N LEU A 58 -5.61 20.55 -4.16
CA LEU A 58 -6.57 20.99 -5.18
C LEU A 58 -8.01 20.74 -4.73
N LEU A 59 -8.31 19.56 -4.20
CA LEU A 59 -9.63 19.21 -3.71
C LEU A 59 -10.05 20.12 -2.55
N ALA A 60 -9.15 20.34 -1.58
CA ALA A 60 -9.41 21.18 -0.42
C ALA A 60 -9.63 22.64 -0.82
N GLU A 61 -8.80 23.18 -1.73
CA GLU A 61 -8.89 24.57 -2.16
C GLU A 61 -10.15 24.83 -2.99
N MET A 62 -10.50 23.93 -3.90
CA MET A 62 -11.73 24.05 -4.72
C MET A 62 -13.01 23.92 -3.89
N SER A 63 -12.95 23.24 -2.73
CA SER A 63 -14.08 23.10 -1.81
C SER A 63 -14.11 24.18 -0.73
N SER A 64 -13.21 25.16 -0.78
CA SER A 64 -13.09 26.23 0.20
C SER A 64 -13.72 27.53 -0.29
N ASP A 65 -13.81 28.52 0.62
CA ASP A 65 -14.28 29.88 0.29
C ASP A 65 -13.27 30.69 -0.57
N ASN A 66 -12.09 30.13 -0.86
CA ASN A 66 -11.08 30.77 -1.70
C ASN A 66 -11.34 30.59 -3.21
N ALA A 67 -12.22 29.65 -3.59
CA ALA A 67 -12.61 29.41 -4.96
C ALA A 67 -14.05 29.90 -5.20
N ASP A 68 -14.28 30.58 -6.35
CA ASP A 68 -15.60 31.07 -6.74
C ASP A 68 -15.81 30.88 -8.24
N ASP A 69 -17.08 30.80 -8.65
CA ASP A 69 -17.48 30.71 -10.04
C ASP A 69 -17.48 32.13 -10.69
N ASN A 70 -16.60 32.34 -11.63
CA ASN A 70 -16.52 33.60 -12.38
C ASN A 70 -17.57 33.73 -13.50
N GLY A 71 -18.55 32.82 -13.57
CA GLY A 71 -19.60 32.80 -14.59
C GLY A 71 -19.18 32.23 -15.95
N GLY A 72 -18.02 31.59 -16.03
CA GLY A 72 -17.53 30.91 -17.23
C GLY A 72 -18.21 29.55 -17.46
N THR A 73 -17.80 28.87 -18.51
CA THR A 73 -18.27 27.51 -18.82
C THR A 73 -17.23 26.48 -18.36
N TRP A 74 -17.63 25.54 -17.54
CA TRP A 74 -16.81 24.41 -17.16
C TRP A 74 -16.52 23.51 -18.37
N THR A 75 -15.28 23.06 -18.49
CA THR A 75 -14.84 22.13 -19.54
C THR A 75 -14.68 20.73 -18.96
N ALA A 76 -14.54 19.71 -19.85
CA ALA A 76 -14.30 18.34 -19.42
C ALA A 76 -13.01 18.18 -18.59
N TYR A 77 -12.01 19.02 -18.79
CA TYR A 77 -10.77 19.00 -18.01
C TYR A 77 -10.94 19.53 -16.58
N ASN A 78 -12.04 20.24 -16.33
CA ASN A 78 -12.33 20.85 -15.03
C ASN A 78 -13.38 20.05 -14.25
N LYS A 79 -13.68 18.81 -14.63
CA LYS A 79 -14.76 18.04 -14.00
C LYS A 79 -14.57 17.87 -12.51
N LEU A 80 -13.37 17.50 -12.04
CA LEU A 80 -13.06 17.43 -10.61
C LEU A 80 -13.25 18.77 -9.92
N GLN A 81 -12.76 19.85 -10.54
CA GLN A 81 -12.88 21.20 -10.01
C GLN A 81 -14.34 21.64 -9.93
N GLU A 82 -15.15 21.37 -10.99
CA GLU A 82 -16.59 21.63 -10.98
C GLU A 82 -17.30 20.87 -9.87
N GLU A 83 -17.05 19.56 -9.75
CA GLU A 83 -17.67 18.72 -8.73
C GLU A 83 -17.30 19.20 -7.31
N ALA A 84 -16.03 19.53 -7.07
CA ALA A 84 -15.56 20.04 -5.78
C ALA A 84 -16.11 21.41 -5.44
N ALA A 85 -16.00 22.39 -6.37
CA ALA A 85 -16.46 23.75 -6.15
C ALA A 85 -17.99 23.88 -6.00
N THR A 86 -18.74 22.96 -6.60
CA THR A 86 -20.21 22.95 -6.51
C THR A 86 -20.76 21.93 -5.51
N TRP A 87 -19.90 21.28 -4.74
CA TRP A 87 -20.25 20.27 -3.73
C TRP A 87 -21.15 19.15 -4.30
N LYS A 88 -20.90 18.77 -5.56
CA LYS A 88 -21.57 17.64 -6.21
C LYS A 88 -20.91 16.32 -5.82
N ASP A 89 -21.64 15.22 -6.03
CA ASP A 89 -21.05 13.88 -5.88
C ASP A 89 -19.83 13.72 -6.78
N ALA A 90 -18.71 13.30 -6.19
CA ALA A 90 -17.46 13.10 -6.90
C ALA A 90 -17.55 11.87 -7.81
N THR A 91 -17.69 12.09 -9.11
CA THR A 91 -17.74 11.01 -10.11
C THR A 91 -16.41 10.82 -10.84
N TYR A 92 -15.53 11.81 -10.79
CA TYR A 92 -14.18 11.77 -11.33
C TYR A 92 -13.29 10.86 -10.47
N LYS A 93 -12.55 9.91 -11.11
CA LYS A 93 -11.76 8.89 -10.42
C LYS A 93 -10.28 8.87 -10.78
N GLU A 94 -9.88 9.79 -11.65
CA GLU A 94 -8.48 9.91 -12.07
C GLU A 94 -7.66 10.71 -11.03
N GLU A 95 -6.50 11.18 -11.44
CA GLU A 95 -5.53 11.90 -10.62
C GLU A 95 -6.17 13.02 -9.77
N ASP A 96 -5.71 13.17 -8.53
CA ASP A 96 -6.18 14.13 -7.52
C ASP A 96 -7.67 14.03 -7.15
N SER A 97 -8.36 12.99 -7.61
CA SER A 97 -9.75 12.76 -7.20
C SER A 97 -9.85 12.24 -5.75
N PRO A 98 -11.02 12.38 -5.10
CA PRO A 98 -11.26 11.73 -3.81
C PRO A 98 -11.00 10.22 -3.83
N TYR A 99 -11.30 9.55 -4.95
CA TYR A 99 -11.05 8.11 -5.12
C TYR A 99 -9.57 7.77 -5.13
N SER A 100 -8.74 8.49 -5.92
CA SER A 100 -7.30 8.26 -5.95
C SER A 100 -6.64 8.66 -4.64
N LEU A 101 -7.05 9.78 -4.03
CA LEU A 101 -6.55 10.21 -2.72
C LEU A 101 -6.78 9.15 -1.63
N TRP A 102 -7.98 8.58 -1.57
CA TRP A 102 -8.30 7.49 -0.63
C TRP A 102 -7.36 6.29 -0.83
N ASN A 103 -7.25 5.82 -2.06
CA ASN A 103 -6.45 4.64 -2.38
C ASN A 103 -4.95 4.88 -2.12
N ASP A 104 -4.42 6.03 -2.52
CA ASP A 104 -2.99 6.31 -2.38
C ASP A 104 -2.59 6.51 -0.92
N CYS A 105 -3.42 7.17 -0.12
CA CYS A 105 -3.18 7.27 1.32
C CYS A 105 -3.17 5.88 1.99
N TYR A 106 -4.10 4.98 1.65
CA TYR A 106 -4.10 3.64 2.23
C TYR A 106 -2.96 2.76 1.71
N LYS A 107 -2.52 2.90 0.44
CA LYS A 107 -1.29 2.26 -0.04
C LYS A 107 -0.07 2.74 0.73
N ALA A 108 0.04 4.04 0.98
CA ALA A 108 1.12 4.62 1.76
C ALA A 108 1.10 4.13 3.22
N ILE A 109 -0.08 4.00 3.84
CA ILE A 109 -0.25 3.41 5.16
C ILE A 109 0.18 1.93 5.17
N ALA A 110 -0.19 1.17 4.15
CA ALA A 110 0.22 -0.23 4.04
C ALA A 110 1.74 -0.37 3.92
N ALA A 111 2.41 0.47 3.11
CA ALA A 111 3.87 0.50 3.01
C ALA A 111 4.53 0.85 4.35
N ALA A 112 4.01 1.85 5.07
CA ALA A 112 4.49 2.20 6.40
C ALA A 112 4.31 1.06 7.41
N ASN A 113 3.16 0.37 7.38
CA ASN A 113 2.90 -0.78 8.25
C ASN A 113 3.84 -1.95 7.91
N ALA A 114 4.09 -2.23 6.61
CA ALA A 114 5.05 -3.26 6.19
C ALA A 114 6.46 -2.99 6.73
N ALA A 115 6.92 -1.73 6.65
CA ALA A 115 8.20 -1.34 7.22
C ALA A 115 8.24 -1.52 8.75
N LEU A 116 7.18 -1.12 9.46
CA LEU A 116 7.09 -1.27 10.92
C LEU A 116 7.06 -2.75 11.34
N ASP A 117 6.33 -3.59 10.63
CA ASP A 117 6.26 -5.03 10.90
C ASP A 117 7.60 -5.71 10.66
N ALA A 118 8.32 -5.33 9.59
CA ALA A 118 9.67 -5.81 9.33
C ALA A 118 10.65 -5.40 10.44
N ILE A 119 10.66 -4.13 10.84
CA ILE A 119 11.49 -3.64 11.94
C ILE A 119 11.19 -4.39 13.24
N ASN A 120 9.92 -4.64 13.52
CA ASN A 120 9.48 -5.38 14.71
C ASN A 120 9.95 -6.85 14.65
N THR A 121 9.84 -7.51 13.50
CA THR A 121 10.33 -8.89 13.28
C THR A 121 11.83 -9.00 13.48
N MET A 122 12.59 -7.96 13.13
CA MET A 122 14.03 -7.87 13.37
C MET A 122 14.39 -7.57 14.84
N GLY A 123 13.42 -7.49 15.74
CA GLY A 123 13.62 -7.23 17.16
C GLY A 123 13.80 -5.75 17.53
N ASN A 124 13.36 -4.83 16.69
CA ASN A 124 13.42 -3.38 16.91
C ASN A 124 14.85 -2.87 17.21
N PRO A 125 15.85 -3.15 16.38
CA PRO A 125 17.21 -2.68 16.63
C PRO A 125 17.26 -1.15 16.56
N SER A 126 18.04 -0.53 17.45
CA SER A 126 18.17 0.95 17.50
C SER A 126 18.78 1.55 16.24
N SER A 127 19.51 0.77 15.45
CA SER A 127 20.00 1.19 14.14
C SER A 127 18.89 1.54 13.14
N LEU A 128 17.69 1.00 13.34
CA LEU A 128 16.49 1.25 12.50
C LEU A 128 15.52 2.30 13.13
N ASP A 129 15.93 2.98 14.20
CA ASP A 129 15.11 4.05 14.80
C ASP A 129 14.73 5.18 13.82
N PRO A 130 15.61 5.63 12.91
CA PRO A 130 15.23 6.62 11.89
C PRO A 130 14.10 6.11 10.98
N GLN A 131 14.22 4.90 10.44
CA GLN A 131 13.22 4.30 9.56
C GLN A 131 11.90 4.04 10.30
N ARG A 132 11.96 3.63 11.55
CA ARG A 132 10.79 3.48 12.41
C ARG A 132 10.08 4.82 12.64
N GLY A 133 10.84 5.87 12.90
CA GLY A 133 10.31 7.23 13.07
C GLY A 133 9.62 7.73 11.80
N GLU A 134 10.24 7.55 10.64
CA GLU A 134 9.69 7.89 9.34
C GLU A 134 8.39 7.12 9.05
N ALA A 135 8.39 5.80 9.23
CA ALA A 135 7.20 4.96 9.04
C ALA A 135 6.01 5.41 9.91
N LEU A 136 6.26 5.68 11.19
CA LEU A 136 5.24 6.18 12.11
C LEU A 136 4.69 7.54 11.69
N LEU A 137 5.56 8.45 11.23
CA LEU A 137 5.16 9.76 10.75
C LEU A 137 4.33 9.66 9.47
N CYS A 138 4.77 8.86 8.50
CA CYS A 138 4.03 8.63 7.25
C CYS A 138 2.65 8.04 7.53
N ARG A 139 2.56 7.04 8.40
CA ARG A 139 1.28 6.45 8.81
C ARG A 139 0.35 7.48 9.46
N ALA A 140 0.87 8.27 10.39
CA ALA A 140 0.10 9.31 11.07
C ALA A 140 -0.37 10.40 10.10
N TYR A 141 0.50 10.87 9.22
CA TYR A 141 0.18 11.89 8.23
C TYR A 141 -0.93 11.45 7.27
N ASN A 142 -0.84 10.25 6.71
CA ASN A 142 -1.84 9.75 5.79
C ASN A 142 -3.22 9.56 6.47
N HIS A 143 -3.26 9.04 7.71
CA HIS A 143 -4.52 9.00 8.46
C HIS A 143 -5.05 10.41 8.77
N PHE A 144 -4.18 11.36 9.06
CA PHE A 144 -4.57 12.75 9.28
C PHE A 144 -5.20 13.37 8.02
N VAL A 145 -4.60 13.16 6.84
CA VAL A 145 -5.19 13.62 5.57
C VAL A 145 -6.57 12.98 5.36
N LEU A 146 -6.65 11.65 5.49
CA LEU A 146 -7.91 10.91 5.29
C LEU A 146 -9.02 11.40 6.24
N VAL A 147 -8.74 11.57 7.52
CA VAL A 147 -9.77 11.98 8.48
C VAL A 147 -10.27 13.40 8.21
N ASN A 148 -9.40 14.29 7.77
CA ASN A 148 -9.80 15.68 7.46
C ASN A 148 -10.65 15.78 6.19
N ILE A 149 -10.41 14.94 5.20
CA ILE A 149 -11.14 14.99 3.91
C ILE A 149 -12.43 14.13 3.96
N PHE A 150 -12.39 12.97 4.61
CA PHE A 150 -13.47 11.97 4.50
C PHE A 150 -14.33 11.82 5.76
N SER A 151 -14.05 12.59 6.82
CA SER A 151 -14.84 12.53 8.05
C SER A 151 -15.50 13.88 8.33
N LYS A 152 -16.55 13.84 9.15
CA LYS A 152 -17.15 15.06 9.66
C LYS A 152 -16.18 15.79 10.57
N ALA A 153 -16.28 17.13 10.57
CA ALA A 153 -15.58 17.96 11.53
C ALA A 153 -15.94 17.52 12.96
N TYR A 154 -14.95 17.51 13.85
CA TYR A 154 -15.15 17.12 15.24
C TYR A 154 -16.21 17.96 15.93
N SER A 155 -17.18 17.29 16.54
CA SER A 155 -18.19 17.90 17.41
C SER A 155 -18.30 17.09 18.73
N PRO A 156 -18.17 17.72 19.90
CA PRO A 156 -18.35 17.02 21.17
C PRO A 156 -19.71 16.36 21.33
N LYS A 157 -20.72 16.84 20.61
CA LYS A 157 -22.09 16.33 20.69
C LYS A 157 -22.31 15.02 19.91
N THR A 158 -21.54 14.80 18.84
CA THR A 158 -21.77 13.70 17.90
C THR A 158 -20.55 12.81 17.69
N SER A 159 -19.39 13.18 18.23
CA SER A 159 -18.10 12.47 18.02
C SER A 159 -18.13 10.99 18.38
N THR A 160 -19.04 10.56 19.28
CA THR A 160 -19.19 9.14 19.65
C THR A 160 -20.03 8.32 18.67
N THR A 161 -20.71 8.97 17.74
CA THR A 161 -21.63 8.36 16.78
C THR A 161 -21.29 8.70 15.32
N ASP A 162 -20.49 9.73 15.09
CA ASP A 162 -20.03 10.07 13.74
C ASP A 162 -19.06 9.01 13.23
N LEU A 163 -19.22 8.65 11.94
CA LEU A 163 -18.30 7.76 11.26
C LEU A 163 -16.99 8.49 10.98
N GLY A 164 -15.88 7.79 11.23
CA GLY A 164 -14.55 8.21 10.86
C GLY A 164 -14.00 7.39 9.69
N ILE A 165 -12.69 7.30 9.64
CA ILE A 165 -11.95 6.47 8.69
C ILE A 165 -11.44 5.18 9.38
N PRO A 166 -11.22 4.06 8.67
CA PRO A 166 -10.51 2.90 9.21
C PRO A 166 -9.09 3.29 9.66
N TYR A 167 -8.75 2.98 10.90
CA TYR A 167 -7.41 3.22 11.43
C TYR A 167 -6.56 1.95 11.34
N MET A 168 -5.73 1.86 10.28
CA MET A 168 -4.95 0.68 9.94
C MET A 168 -3.57 0.73 10.59
N THR A 169 -3.25 -0.25 11.44
CA THR A 169 -1.97 -0.36 12.15
C THR A 169 -1.15 -1.58 11.77
N HIS A 170 -1.72 -2.50 11.01
CA HIS A 170 -1.11 -3.73 10.54
C HIS A 170 -1.44 -3.95 9.06
N LEU A 171 -0.71 -4.85 8.42
CA LEU A 171 -1.08 -5.39 7.11
C LEU A 171 -2.24 -6.38 7.31
N GLU A 172 -3.24 -6.30 6.44
CA GLU A 172 -4.31 -7.31 6.33
C GLU A 172 -3.97 -8.28 5.20
#